data_b601cd91847f55e9e1bc27afa6337324
#
_entry.id   b601cd91847f55e9e1bc27afa6337324
#
_cell.length_a   1.000
_cell.length_b   1.000
_cell.length_c   1.000
_cell.angle_alpha   90.00
_cell.angle_beta   90.00
_cell.angle_gamma   90.00
#
_symmetry.space_group_name_H-M   'P 1'
#
loop_
_entity.id
_entity.type
_entity.pdbx_description
1 polymer ?
#
loop_
_entity_poly.entity_id
_entity_poly.type
_entity_poly.pdbx_seq_one_letter_code
_entity_poly.pdbx_strand_id
1 'polypeptide(L)'
;MLLDFGKFEKEKYSYICQDFDEAFYQALLMLKEKLRHYPQLVLLFSKNLKHPQSSKEYFTRFCEEQGFLCEIQEDIENLTVRKGVVYIAIKQQDVVKVVKQGRLEGLKCGRDFGLLAYNDIPSYEVIDEGITSLSIDWEMMGNEAANFVLNNVPIQKYLPTEVRLRKSL
;
A
#
# COMPACT_ATOMS: atom_id res chain seq x y z
N MET A 1 24.44 6.10 -3.50
CA MET A 1 23.11 6.37 -2.89
C MET A 1 22.17 5.21 -3.16
N LEU A 2 21.31 4.87 -2.22
CA LEU A 2 20.26 3.86 -2.36
C LEU A 2 18.90 4.56 -2.48
N LEU A 3 18.09 4.14 -3.46
CA LEU A 3 16.74 4.66 -3.67
C LEU A 3 15.75 3.52 -3.48
N ASP A 4 14.77 3.73 -2.60
CA ASP A 4 13.69 2.78 -2.31
C ASP A 4 14.18 1.35 -2.08
N PHE A 5 15.30 1.22 -1.38
CA PHE A 5 15.95 -0.06 -1.11
C PHE A 5 15.47 -0.62 0.24
N GLY A 6 15.31 -1.94 0.33
CA GLY A 6 14.80 -2.60 1.52
C GLY A 6 15.75 -2.57 2.72
N LYS A 7 16.33 -3.73 3.10
CA LYS A 7 17.25 -3.82 4.24
C LYS A 7 18.70 -3.53 3.84
N PHE A 8 19.35 -2.59 4.53
CA PHE A 8 20.76 -2.21 4.31
C PHE A 8 21.35 -1.61 5.60
N GLU A 9 22.69 -1.48 5.64
CA GLU A 9 23.39 -0.82 6.73
C GLU A 9 23.32 0.70 6.55
N LYS A 10 22.44 1.37 7.29
CA LYS A 10 22.08 2.78 7.12
C LYS A 10 23.28 3.71 7.19
N GLU A 11 24.23 3.41 8.08
CA GLU A 11 25.41 4.25 8.36
C GLU A 11 26.39 4.29 7.19
N LYS A 12 26.35 3.30 6.30
CA LYS A 12 27.30 3.18 5.18
C LYS A 12 26.88 3.90 3.89
N TYR A 13 25.61 4.30 3.81
CA TYR A 13 25.08 4.82 2.55
C TYR A 13 24.27 6.10 2.73
N SER A 14 24.30 6.96 1.72
CA SER A 14 23.21 7.91 1.51
C SER A 14 22.01 7.17 0.96
N TYR A 15 20.82 7.46 1.48
CA TYR A 15 19.60 6.81 1.05
C TYR A 15 18.38 7.73 1.09
N ILE A 16 17.40 7.42 0.23
CA ILE A 16 16.05 7.95 0.25
C ILE A 16 15.11 6.77 0.03
N CYS A 17 14.29 6.44 1.00
CA CYS A 17 13.47 5.22 0.99
C CYS A 17 12.05 5.49 1.50
N GLN A 18 11.14 4.57 1.20
CA GLN A 18 9.86 4.45 1.90
C GLN A 18 10.09 3.79 3.28
N ASP A 19 9.25 4.15 4.23
CA ASP A 19 9.10 3.38 5.47
C ASP A 19 7.94 2.41 5.30
N PHE A 20 8.26 1.12 5.19
CA PHE A 20 7.28 0.05 4.99
C PHE A 20 6.68 -0.47 6.29
N ASP A 21 7.10 0.05 7.42
CA ASP A 21 6.79 -0.41 8.76
C ASP A 21 5.84 0.57 9.45
N GLU A 22 6.36 1.50 10.22
CA GLU A 22 5.56 2.44 11.01
C GLU A 22 4.73 3.38 10.11
N ALA A 23 5.27 3.87 8.99
CA ALA A 23 4.52 4.76 8.10
C ALA A 23 3.33 4.04 7.44
N PHE A 24 3.46 2.74 7.13
CA PHE A 24 2.33 1.93 6.66
C PHE A 24 1.25 1.80 7.74
N TYR A 25 1.62 1.50 8.97
CA TYR A 25 0.70 1.45 10.11
C TYR A 25 -0.01 2.80 10.33
N GLN A 26 0.73 3.91 10.34
CA GLN A 26 0.16 5.25 10.50
C GLN A 26 -0.81 5.60 9.35
N ALA A 27 -0.51 5.21 8.12
CA ALA A 27 -1.40 5.42 6.99
C ALA A 27 -2.72 4.63 7.14
N LEU A 28 -2.68 3.41 7.67
CA LEU A 28 -3.88 2.64 8.00
C LEU A 28 -4.68 3.31 9.14
N LEU A 29 -4.01 3.89 10.15
CA LEU A 29 -4.66 4.66 11.20
C LEU A 29 -5.40 5.89 10.64
N MET A 30 -4.81 6.61 9.69
CA MET A 30 -5.46 7.74 9.01
C MET A 30 -6.74 7.31 8.27
N LEU A 31 -6.78 6.08 7.77
CA LEU A 31 -7.93 5.52 7.06
C LEU A 31 -8.93 4.82 7.98
N LYS A 32 -8.66 4.68 9.26
CA LYS A 32 -9.41 3.86 10.22
C LYS A 32 -10.92 4.04 10.13
N GLU A 33 -11.40 5.29 10.11
CA GLU A 33 -12.85 5.57 10.11
C GLU A 33 -13.53 5.10 8.80
N LYS A 34 -12.82 5.13 7.68
CA LYS A 34 -13.33 4.56 6.42
C LYS A 34 -13.27 3.03 6.41
N LEU A 35 -12.20 2.46 6.96
CA LEU A 35 -12.04 1.02 7.07
C LEU A 35 -13.11 0.39 7.96
N ARG A 36 -13.64 1.10 8.96
CA ARG A 36 -14.70 0.62 9.86
C ARG A 36 -16.03 0.28 9.18
N HIS A 37 -16.25 0.74 7.95
CA HIS A 37 -17.40 0.34 7.16
C HIS A 37 -17.30 -1.13 6.68
N TYR A 38 -16.14 -1.74 6.84
CA TYR A 38 -15.83 -3.09 6.41
C TYR A 38 -15.33 -3.92 7.60
N PRO A 39 -15.98 -5.04 7.93
CA PRO A 39 -15.60 -5.83 9.09
C PRO A 39 -14.27 -6.58 8.94
N GLN A 40 -13.79 -6.76 7.73
CA GLN A 40 -12.58 -7.54 7.45
C GLN A 40 -11.62 -6.82 6.52
N LEU A 41 -10.32 -6.97 6.82
CA LEU A 41 -9.23 -6.50 5.99
C LEU A 41 -8.42 -7.69 5.46
N VAL A 42 -8.05 -7.67 4.19
CA VAL A 42 -7.25 -8.71 3.55
C VAL A 42 -6.02 -8.08 2.90
N LEU A 43 -4.83 -8.44 3.38
CA LEU A 43 -3.57 -8.05 2.77
C LEU A 43 -3.19 -9.06 1.69
N LEU A 44 -3.12 -8.62 0.44
CA LEU A 44 -2.68 -9.44 -0.69
C LEU A 44 -1.14 -9.47 -0.74
N PHE A 45 -0.57 -10.54 -0.22
CA PHE A 45 0.87 -10.68 -0.06
C PHE A 45 1.36 -12.01 -0.64
N SER A 46 1.56 -12.07 -1.96
CA SER A 46 1.99 -13.30 -2.64
C SER A 46 3.35 -13.81 -2.14
N LYS A 47 3.55 -15.14 -2.10
CA LYS A 47 4.77 -15.80 -1.58
C LYS A 47 6.07 -15.26 -2.18
N ASN A 48 6.07 -14.87 -3.46
CA ASN A 48 7.24 -14.38 -4.18
C ASN A 48 7.31 -12.83 -4.26
N LEU A 49 6.58 -12.14 -3.40
CA LEU A 49 6.58 -10.69 -3.36
C LEU A 49 7.90 -10.17 -2.78
N LYS A 50 8.59 -9.32 -3.55
CA LYS A 50 9.78 -8.59 -3.10
C LYS A 50 9.38 -7.31 -2.35
N HIS A 51 8.67 -7.49 -1.26
CA HIS A 51 8.24 -6.42 -0.35
C HIS A 51 8.66 -6.81 1.06
N PRO A 52 9.02 -5.87 1.95
CA PRO A 52 9.42 -6.20 3.32
C PRO A 52 8.37 -7.04 4.06
N GLN A 53 8.82 -8.13 4.67
CA GLN A 53 7.92 -9.02 5.41
C GLN A 53 7.34 -8.35 6.67
N SER A 54 8.04 -7.37 7.22
CA SER A 54 7.58 -6.55 8.34
C SER A 54 6.22 -5.89 8.08
N SER A 55 5.88 -5.57 6.84
CA SER A 55 4.55 -5.05 6.50
C SER A 55 3.41 -5.98 6.93
N LYS A 56 3.63 -7.32 6.95
CA LYS A 56 2.64 -8.28 7.48
C LYS A 56 2.45 -8.09 8.99
N GLU A 57 3.55 -7.89 9.71
CA GLU A 57 3.54 -7.70 11.17
C GLU A 57 2.81 -6.42 11.54
N TYR A 58 3.13 -5.30 10.87
CA TYR A 58 2.47 -4.01 11.09
C TYR A 58 0.99 -4.02 10.68
N PHE A 59 0.63 -4.73 9.62
CA PHE A 59 -0.76 -4.95 9.24
C PHE A 59 -1.53 -5.74 10.31
N THR A 60 -0.96 -6.85 10.79
CA THR A 60 -1.57 -7.68 11.83
C THR A 60 -1.73 -6.90 13.13
N ARG A 61 -0.68 -6.19 13.56
CA ARG A 61 -0.71 -5.30 14.71
C ARG A 61 -1.82 -4.25 14.60
N PHE A 62 -1.96 -3.60 13.44
CA PHE A 62 -3.03 -2.63 13.22
C PHE A 62 -4.41 -3.26 13.40
N CYS A 63 -4.64 -4.44 12.83
CA CYS A 63 -5.92 -5.13 12.94
C CYS A 63 -6.24 -5.52 14.38
N GLU A 64 -5.28 -6.08 15.11
CA GLU A 64 -5.43 -6.47 16.51
C GLU A 64 -5.75 -5.26 17.40
N GLU A 65 -4.96 -4.19 17.30
CA GLU A 65 -5.12 -2.98 18.12
C GLU A 65 -6.41 -2.22 17.78
N GLN A 66 -6.90 -2.28 16.54
CA GLN A 66 -8.08 -1.56 16.10
C GLN A 66 -9.37 -2.42 16.02
N GLY A 67 -9.26 -3.73 16.30
CA GLY A 67 -10.38 -4.64 16.37
C GLY A 67 -10.95 -5.07 15.01
N PHE A 68 -10.10 -5.14 13.97
CA PHE A 68 -10.49 -5.67 12.66
C PHE A 68 -10.22 -7.17 12.56
N LEU A 69 -11.09 -7.88 11.87
CA LEU A 69 -10.73 -9.21 11.36
C LEU A 69 -9.70 -9.04 10.24
N CYS A 70 -8.60 -9.78 10.30
CA CYS A 70 -7.57 -9.70 9.27
C CYS A 70 -7.24 -11.06 8.66
N GLU A 71 -6.80 -11.01 7.40
CA GLU A 71 -6.34 -12.16 6.65
C GLU A 71 -5.14 -11.73 5.79
N ILE A 72 -4.12 -12.59 5.69
CA ILE A 72 -3.03 -12.43 4.73
C ILE A 72 -3.22 -13.47 3.63
N GLN A 73 -3.60 -13.01 2.44
CA GLN A 73 -3.86 -13.86 1.28
C GLN A 73 -2.59 -14.00 0.44
N GLU A 74 -2.03 -15.22 0.38
CA GLU A 74 -0.82 -15.50 -0.41
C GLU A 74 -1.14 -16.08 -1.80
N ASP A 75 -2.25 -16.79 -1.91
CA ASP A 75 -2.74 -17.31 -3.22
C ASP A 75 -3.69 -16.28 -3.86
N ILE A 76 -3.12 -15.46 -4.73
CA ILE A 76 -3.85 -14.42 -5.44
C ILE A 76 -4.49 -14.96 -6.73
N GLU A 77 -4.05 -16.13 -7.24
CA GLU A 77 -4.61 -16.69 -8.47
C GLU A 77 -6.05 -17.16 -8.26
N ASN A 78 -6.34 -17.72 -7.09
CA ASN A 78 -7.67 -18.22 -6.72
C ASN A 78 -8.45 -17.24 -5.82
N LEU A 79 -8.12 -15.95 -5.89
CA LEU A 79 -8.79 -14.91 -5.11
C LEU A 79 -10.27 -14.82 -5.48
N THR A 80 -11.14 -14.89 -4.47
CA THR A 80 -12.57 -14.55 -4.60
C THR A 80 -12.86 -13.29 -3.81
N VAL A 81 -13.39 -12.27 -4.50
CA VAL A 81 -13.77 -11.01 -3.86
C VAL A 81 -15.10 -11.18 -3.12
N ARG A 82 -15.13 -10.73 -1.85
CA ARG A 82 -16.27 -10.87 -0.95
C ARG A 82 -16.80 -9.51 -0.53
N LYS A 83 -18.11 -9.42 -0.33
CA LYS A 83 -18.75 -8.23 0.23
C LYS A 83 -18.29 -7.98 1.67
N GLY A 84 -18.11 -6.70 2.03
CA GLY A 84 -17.69 -6.30 3.37
C GLY A 84 -16.20 -6.47 3.67
N VAL A 85 -15.37 -6.67 2.65
CA VAL A 85 -13.92 -6.85 2.79
C VAL A 85 -13.18 -5.71 2.13
N VAL A 86 -12.13 -5.20 2.79
CA VAL A 86 -11.14 -4.33 2.14
C VAL A 86 -9.94 -5.15 1.73
N TYR A 87 -9.59 -5.08 0.47
CA TYR A 87 -8.38 -5.68 -0.08
C TYR A 87 -7.27 -4.64 -0.15
N ILE A 88 -6.11 -4.94 0.45
CA ILE A 88 -4.91 -4.10 0.38
C ILE A 88 -3.95 -4.77 -0.58
N ALA A 89 -3.77 -4.18 -1.76
CA ALA A 89 -2.98 -4.75 -2.84
C ALA A 89 -1.62 -4.04 -2.97
N ILE A 90 -0.53 -4.78 -2.83
CA ILE A 90 0.83 -4.25 -2.98
C ILE A 90 1.24 -4.21 -4.45
N LYS A 91 0.86 -5.21 -5.24
CA LYS A 91 1.14 -5.25 -6.68
C LYS A 91 0.03 -4.61 -7.49
N GLN A 92 0.40 -3.81 -8.49
CA GLN A 92 -0.55 -3.23 -9.45
C GLN A 92 -1.45 -4.26 -10.12
N GLN A 93 -0.89 -5.41 -10.51
CA GLN A 93 -1.68 -6.48 -11.15
C GLN A 93 -2.73 -7.09 -10.21
N ASP A 94 -2.49 -7.06 -8.89
CA ASP A 94 -3.47 -7.55 -7.91
C ASP A 94 -4.65 -6.58 -7.77
N VAL A 95 -4.40 -5.26 -7.89
CA VAL A 95 -5.48 -4.25 -7.98
C VAL A 95 -6.41 -4.56 -9.16
N VAL A 96 -5.84 -4.82 -10.33
CA VAL A 96 -6.63 -5.19 -11.53
C VAL A 96 -7.41 -6.48 -11.33
N LYS A 97 -6.79 -7.50 -10.69
CA LYS A 97 -7.47 -8.77 -10.36
C LYS A 97 -8.67 -8.56 -9.46
N VAL A 98 -8.49 -7.82 -8.36
CA VAL A 98 -9.57 -7.52 -7.41
C VAL A 98 -10.75 -6.82 -8.11
N VAL A 99 -10.47 -5.79 -8.90
CA VAL A 99 -11.53 -5.07 -9.64
C VAL A 99 -12.26 -5.98 -10.61
N LYS A 100 -11.51 -6.79 -11.41
CA LYS A 100 -12.11 -7.75 -12.34
C LYS A 100 -12.96 -8.79 -11.61
N GLN A 101 -12.45 -9.36 -10.54
CA GLN A 101 -13.16 -10.39 -9.78
C GLN A 101 -14.40 -9.81 -9.12
N GLY A 102 -14.31 -8.62 -8.51
CA GLY A 102 -15.48 -7.93 -7.95
C GLY A 102 -16.59 -7.72 -8.98
N ARG A 103 -16.23 -7.32 -10.20
CA ARG A 103 -17.19 -7.17 -11.32
C ARG A 103 -17.84 -8.51 -11.72
N LEU A 104 -17.07 -9.59 -11.75
CA LEU A 104 -17.61 -10.94 -12.04
C LEU A 104 -18.62 -11.40 -10.99
N GLU A 105 -18.39 -11.06 -9.73
CA GLU A 105 -19.29 -11.33 -8.60
C GLU A 105 -20.48 -10.33 -8.52
N GLY A 106 -20.57 -9.36 -9.43
CA GLY A 106 -21.59 -8.32 -9.41
C GLY A 106 -21.43 -7.31 -8.24
N LEU A 107 -20.24 -7.24 -7.64
CA LEU A 107 -19.92 -6.34 -6.54
C LEU A 107 -19.33 -5.02 -7.03
N LYS A 108 -19.68 -3.91 -6.38
CA LYS A 108 -19.19 -2.58 -6.68
C LYS A 108 -18.08 -2.19 -5.68
N CYS A 109 -16.90 -1.81 -6.19
CA CYS A 109 -15.78 -1.29 -5.42
C CYS A 109 -16.18 0.03 -4.73
N GLY A 110 -15.74 0.24 -3.51
CA GLY A 110 -16.08 1.39 -2.68
C GLY A 110 -17.48 1.36 -2.04
N ARG A 111 -18.34 0.39 -2.43
CA ARG A 111 -19.66 0.19 -1.85
C ARG A 111 -19.82 -1.19 -1.21
N ASP A 112 -19.57 -2.25 -1.97
CA ASP A 112 -19.77 -3.62 -1.50
C ASP A 112 -18.48 -4.21 -0.96
N PHE A 113 -17.32 -3.80 -1.48
CA PHE A 113 -15.99 -4.10 -0.96
C PHE A 113 -15.09 -2.87 -1.12
N GLY A 114 -14.02 -2.80 -0.34
CA GLY A 114 -13.01 -1.74 -0.44
C GLY A 114 -11.74 -2.22 -1.14
N LEU A 115 -11.01 -1.29 -1.73
CA LEU A 115 -9.70 -1.56 -2.34
C LEU A 115 -8.72 -0.43 -2.03
N LEU A 116 -7.58 -0.80 -1.46
CA LEU A 116 -6.47 0.09 -1.14
C LEU A 116 -5.23 -0.42 -1.87
N ALA A 117 -4.61 0.44 -2.66
CA ALA A 117 -3.38 0.12 -3.38
C ALA A 117 -2.14 0.64 -2.64
N TYR A 118 -1.04 -0.10 -2.70
CA TYR A 118 0.26 0.36 -2.27
C TYR A 118 1.03 0.92 -3.46
N ASN A 119 1.60 2.14 -3.29
CA ASN A 119 2.12 3.03 -4.32
C ASN A 119 1.04 3.54 -5.30
N ASP A 120 1.08 4.82 -5.57
CA ASP A 120 0.15 5.45 -6.50
C ASP A 120 0.72 5.48 -7.91
N ILE A 121 -0.18 5.30 -8.89
CA ILE A 121 0.14 5.42 -10.31
C ILE A 121 -1.00 6.15 -11.02
N PRO A 122 -0.73 6.88 -12.12
CA PRO A 122 -1.76 7.67 -12.80
C PRO A 122 -3.00 6.88 -13.22
N SER A 123 -2.85 5.61 -13.59
CA SER A 123 -4.00 4.77 -13.97
C SER A 123 -4.99 4.51 -12.85
N TYR A 124 -4.60 4.69 -11.58
CA TYR A 124 -5.52 4.53 -10.44
C TYR A 124 -6.59 5.62 -10.36
N GLU A 125 -6.42 6.73 -11.07
CA GLU A 125 -7.46 7.75 -11.17
C GLU A 125 -8.63 7.33 -12.06
N VAL A 126 -8.37 6.44 -13.02
CA VAL A 126 -9.35 6.03 -14.05
C VAL A 126 -9.79 4.57 -13.93
N ILE A 127 -9.13 3.77 -13.10
CA ILE A 127 -9.58 2.40 -12.82
C ILE A 127 -10.81 2.46 -11.92
N ASP A 128 -11.91 1.88 -12.41
CA ASP A 128 -13.23 1.94 -11.77
C ASP A 128 -13.69 3.41 -11.56
N GLU A 129 -13.97 3.83 -10.33
CA GLU A 129 -14.24 5.23 -9.97
C GLU A 129 -13.05 5.88 -9.21
N GLY A 130 -11.86 5.34 -9.39
CA GLY A 130 -10.62 5.75 -8.74
C GLY A 130 -10.23 4.89 -7.53
N ILE A 131 -8.98 4.46 -7.50
CA ILE A 131 -8.43 3.59 -6.46
C ILE A 131 -7.69 4.41 -5.41
N THR A 132 -8.13 4.32 -4.16
CA THR A 132 -7.43 4.88 -2.99
C THR A 132 -6.07 4.21 -2.85
N SER A 133 -5.03 5.00 -2.59
CA SER A 133 -3.67 4.49 -2.50
C SER A 133 -2.88 5.07 -1.34
N LEU A 134 -1.89 4.30 -0.88
CA LEU A 134 -0.81 4.73 -0.01
C LEU A 134 0.43 4.91 -0.87
N SER A 135 1.05 6.08 -0.84
CA SER A 135 2.22 6.36 -1.67
C SER A 135 3.15 7.35 -0.99
N ILE A 136 4.39 7.39 -1.44
CA ILE A 136 5.28 8.52 -1.18
C ILE A 136 5.16 9.54 -2.32
N ASP A 137 5.71 10.72 -2.10
CA ASP A 137 5.93 11.69 -3.18
C ASP A 137 7.16 11.26 -4.01
N TRP A 138 6.90 10.66 -5.17
CA TRP A 138 7.93 10.22 -6.10
C TRP A 138 8.72 11.37 -6.75
N GLU A 139 8.06 12.53 -6.92
CA GLU A 139 8.73 13.73 -7.44
C GLU A 139 9.72 14.26 -6.42
N MET A 140 9.35 14.32 -5.15
CA MET A 140 10.24 14.66 -4.05
C MET A 140 11.44 13.69 -3.99
N MET A 141 11.21 12.38 -4.13
CA MET A 141 12.31 11.40 -4.17
C MET A 141 13.28 11.69 -5.31
N GLY A 142 12.75 11.97 -6.50
CA GLY A 142 13.55 12.32 -7.68
C GLY A 142 14.37 13.60 -7.49
N ASN A 143 13.76 14.65 -6.94
CA ASN A 143 14.40 15.93 -6.68
C ASN A 143 15.53 15.82 -5.64
N GLU A 144 15.31 15.09 -4.56
CA GLU A 144 16.33 14.83 -3.54
C GLU A 144 17.49 13.99 -4.09
N ALA A 145 17.18 13.00 -4.94
CA ALA A 145 18.19 12.20 -5.61
C ALA A 145 19.04 13.04 -6.58
N ALA A 146 18.41 13.90 -7.36
CA ALA A 146 19.10 14.83 -8.26
C ALA A 146 20.01 15.81 -7.49
N ASN A 147 19.50 16.35 -6.38
CA ASN A 147 20.28 17.24 -5.51
C ASN A 147 21.53 16.54 -4.94
N PHE A 148 21.38 15.28 -4.48
CA PHE A 148 22.54 14.48 -4.06
C PHE A 148 23.61 14.35 -5.18
N VAL A 149 23.18 14.04 -6.41
CA VAL A 149 24.10 13.83 -7.53
C VAL A 149 24.80 15.14 -7.96
N LEU A 150 24.06 16.24 -8.01
CA LEU A 150 24.57 17.54 -8.48
C LEU A 150 25.45 18.23 -7.45
N ASN A 151 25.09 18.16 -6.18
CA ASN A 151 25.72 18.93 -5.11
C ASN A 151 26.58 18.07 -4.17
N ASN A 152 26.58 16.74 -4.35
CA ASN A 152 27.30 15.77 -3.52
C ASN A 152 27.01 15.92 -2.01
N VAL A 153 25.75 16.28 -1.67
CA VAL A 153 25.30 16.45 -0.29
C VAL A 153 24.77 15.11 0.24
N PRO A 154 25.42 14.51 1.24
CA PRO A 154 24.93 13.26 1.83
C PRO A 154 23.50 13.41 2.36
N ILE A 155 22.66 12.43 2.09
CA ILE A 155 21.26 12.39 2.54
C ILE A 155 20.92 11.02 3.13
N GLN A 156 20.21 11.03 4.25
CA GLN A 156 19.65 9.84 4.89
C GLN A 156 18.21 10.14 5.29
N LYS A 157 17.25 9.72 4.47
CA LYS A 157 15.87 10.16 4.62
C LYS A 157 14.87 9.04 4.31
N TYR A 158 13.85 8.91 5.16
CA TYR A 158 12.61 8.25 4.84
C TYR A 158 11.57 9.29 4.41
N LEU A 159 10.89 9.03 3.30
CA LEU A 159 9.81 9.90 2.84
C LEU A 159 8.50 9.51 3.55
N PRO A 160 7.66 10.48 3.89
CA PRO A 160 6.37 10.22 4.50
C PRO A 160 5.47 9.46 3.53
N THR A 161 4.62 8.59 4.07
CA THR A 161 3.55 7.95 3.31
C THR A 161 2.33 8.86 3.31
N GLU A 162 1.83 9.15 2.12
CA GLU A 162 0.61 9.92 1.88
C GLU A 162 -0.56 9.00 1.57
N VAL A 163 -1.75 9.41 1.99
CA VAL A 163 -3.00 8.75 1.64
C VAL A 163 -3.69 9.55 0.53
N ARG A 164 -3.85 8.95 -0.63
CA ARG A 164 -4.60 9.52 -1.76
C ARG A 164 -5.98 8.89 -1.81
N LEU A 165 -6.95 9.57 -1.20
CA LEU A 165 -8.33 9.10 -1.15
C LEU A 165 -9.01 9.21 -2.51
N ARG A 166 -9.68 8.13 -2.93
CA ARG A 166 -10.57 8.04 -4.10
C ARG A 166 -11.81 7.21 -3.74
N LYS A 167 -12.58 6.79 -4.73
CA LYS A 167 -13.90 6.16 -4.53
C LYS A 167 -13.86 4.69 -4.11
N SER A 168 -12.69 4.05 -4.09
CA SER A 168 -12.56 2.63 -3.72
C SER A 168 -12.60 2.34 -2.21
N LEU A 169 -12.67 3.39 -1.37
CA LEU A 169 -12.88 3.33 0.08
C LEU A 169 -13.90 4.36 0.54
#